data_2c903eb755c08b4cef05994bea4dd85b
#
_entry.id   2c903eb755c08b4cef05994bea4dd85b
#
_cell.length_a   1.000
_cell.length_b   1.000
_cell.length_c   1.000
_cell.angle_alpha   90.00
_cell.angle_beta   90.00
_cell.angle_gamma   90.00
#
_symmetry.space_group_name_H-M   'P 1'
#
loop_
_entity.id
_entity.type
_entity.pdbx_description
1 polymer ?
#
loop_
_entity_poly.entity_id
_entity_poly.type
_entity_poly.pdbx_seq_one_letter_code
_entity_poly.pdbx_strand_id
1 'polypeptide(L)'
;LVCALPIWAAFVTSGDVTNPLVCTAGAAEPSVPVKVSTADELQSNITAGKSVKLMADINITSTLKISSSLTLDLNGHVLKMTGDVGVLKVSDRATLTITDSRPQNPHTGSYGRLPAGGVITGGEGMNMTGIYNVGGAVFLENGTTLNLEGGTLTGNSGSSIYIDGAIFVMSGGTITGETVGVRNNLGTFTMTGGRITGCYEQGVYMSTGWMKMSEAAYIGGNNTRNTKEDIFIEETLQTSARLSVTGGTIEGNVRIKFWWNSGMTEDKLGKVDTVVQGANVLDGHIKVEIGTSGICVDYNTVNFIDEVAKTRTFQLIFMQGDKRARKPDDPDTVNGQAFKYWAAKGFSEAWDFNTEIEVPLTLYAVRTPASSGGYYYYPTTDTKADDAKDSPKTADPGVALYAALSLLSLTGLTCTTKKR
;
A
#
# COMPACT_ATOMS: atom_id res chain seq x y z
N LEU A 1 -1.01 -16.55 36.41
CA LEU A 1 0.26 -17.05 36.95
C LEU A 1 1.35 -16.80 35.92
N VAL A 2 2.21 -15.83 36.18
CA VAL A 2 3.35 -15.46 35.35
C VAL A 2 4.38 -16.56 35.44
N CYS A 3 4.66 -17.28 34.36
CA CYS A 3 5.84 -18.13 34.25
C CYS A 3 6.96 -17.34 33.59
N ALA A 4 7.73 -16.65 34.40
CA ALA A 4 9.10 -16.32 34.07
C ALA A 4 9.97 -17.46 34.62
N LEU A 5 10.59 -18.23 33.74
CA LEU A 5 11.62 -19.18 34.12
C LEU A 5 12.90 -18.87 33.35
N PRO A 6 14.04 -18.83 34.06
CA PRO A 6 15.34 -18.59 33.43
C PRO A 6 15.81 -19.83 32.68
N ILE A 7 16.47 -19.59 31.56
CA ILE A 7 17.15 -20.60 30.75
C ILE A 7 18.28 -21.23 31.61
N TRP A 8 18.12 -22.49 32.01
CA TRP A 8 19.22 -23.34 32.42
C TRP A 8 19.31 -24.51 31.45
N ALA A 9 20.42 -24.60 30.75
CA ALA A 9 20.73 -25.73 29.90
C ALA A 9 20.86 -26.99 30.75
N ALA A 10 19.97 -27.93 30.56
CA ALA A 10 20.15 -29.32 31.06
C ALA A 10 20.77 -30.13 29.92
N PHE A 11 22.00 -30.54 30.08
CA PHE A 11 22.63 -31.61 29.31
C PHE A 11 21.89 -32.92 29.62
N VAL A 12 21.23 -33.51 28.65
CA VAL A 12 20.74 -34.87 28.70
C VAL A 12 21.59 -35.71 27.74
N THR A 13 22.33 -36.66 28.33
CA THR A 13 23.11 -37.67 27.63
C THR A 13 22.17 -38.78 27.13
N SER A 14 22.30 -39.07 25.84
CA SER A 14 21.96 -40.30 25.10
C SER A 14 20.66 -41.03 25.42
N GLY A 15 19.76 -41.09 24.46
CA GLY A 15 18.70 -42.08 24.32
C GLY A 15 17.43 -41.53 23.70
N ASP A 16 17.18 -41.85 22.42
CA ASP A 16 15.94 -41.70 21.68
C ASP A 16 15.34 -40.30 21.54
N VAL A 17 15.74 -39.60 20.45
CA VAL A 17 15.13 -38.39 19.98
C VAL A 17 14.04 -38.73 18.93
N THR A 18 12.85 -39.08 19.41
CA THR A 18 11.65 -39.06 18.57
C THR A 18 10.57 -38.27 19.30
N ASN A 19 10.69 -36.98 19.30
CA ASN A 19 9.67 -35.90 19.26
C ASN A 19 10.27 -34.61 19.81
N PRO A 20 10.50 -33.57 19.00
CA PRO A 20 10.72 -32.26 19.56
C PRO A 20 9.39 -31.80 20.19
N LEU A 21 9.42 -31.55 21.51
CA LEU A 21 8.38 -30.79 22.19
C LEU A 21 8.32 -29.42 21.54
N VAL A 22 7.48 -29.28 20.53
CA VAL A 22 7.04 -27.96 20.04
C VAL A 22 6.18 -27.39 21.16
N CYS A 23 6.76 -26.53 22.01
CA CYS A 23 5.97 -25.60 22.79
C CYS A 23 5.25 -24.68 21.81
N THR A 24 4.11 -25.10 21.32
CA THR A 24 3.13 -24.16 20.79
C THR A 24 2.74 -23.28 21.96
N ALA A 25 3.23 -22.03 21.98
CA ALA A 25 2.60 -21.00 22.80
C ALA A 25 1.10 -21.12 22.50
N GLY A 26 0.33 -21.55 23.47
CA GLY A 26 -1.10 -21.74 23.30
C GLY A 26 -1.67 -20.42 22.81
N ALA A 27 -2.18 -20.40 21.58
CA ALA A 27 -3.01 -19.31 21.13
C ALA A 27 -4.13 -19.23 22.18
N ALA A 28 -4.25 -18.08 22.83
CA ALA A 28 -5.33 -17.85 23.78
C ALA A 28 -6.64 -18.16 23.03
N GLU A 29 -7.45 -19.06 23.57
CA GLU A 29 -8.77 -19.37 23.01
C GLU A 29 -9.47 -18.05 22.72
N PRO A 30 -10.05 -17.84 21.53
CA PRO A 30 -10.72 -16.61 21.20
C PRO A 30 -11.84 -16.37 22.21
N SER A 31 -11.66 -15.39 23.08
CA SER A 31 -12.64 -15.04 24.09
C SER A 31 -13.94 -14.65 23.40
N VAL A 32 -15.07 -15.27 23.76
CA VAL A 32 -16.38 -14.92 23.23
C VAL A 32 -16.64 -13.43 23.51
N PRO A 33 -16.93 -12.59 22.48
CA PRO A 33 -17.15 -11.16 22.70
C PRO A 33 -18.32 -10.91 23.64
N VAL A 34 -18.13 -9.95 24.56
CA VAL A 34 -19.20 -9.52 25.48
C VAL A 34 -20.25 -8.73 24.67
N LYS A 35 -21.49 -9.11 24.79
CA LYS A 35 -22.62 -8.39 24.17
C LYS A 35 -22.91 -7.13 24.97
N VAL A 36 -22.98 -5.98 24.29
CA VAL A 36 -23.20 -4.66 24.89
C VAL A 36 -24.29 -3.91 24.14
N SER A 37 -25.15 -3.20 24.87
CA SER A 37 -26.28 -2.45 24.31
C SER A 37 -26.28 -0.98 24.73
N THR A 38 -25.43 -0.60 25.69
CA THR A 38 -25.36 0.76 26.23
C THR A 38 -23.94 1.32 26.19
N ALA A 39 -23.80 2.64 26.28
CA ALA A 39 -22.50 3.30 26.32
C ALA A 39 -21.69 2.89 27.56
N ASP A 40 -22.33 2.74 28.72
CA ASP A 40 -21.68 2.37 29.97
C ASP A 40 -21.15 0.93 29.92
N GLU A 41 -21.94 -0.01 29.38
CA GLU A 41 -21.50 -1.39 29.15
C GLU A 41 -20.31 -1.43 28.18
N LEU A 42 -20.38 -0.68 27.09
CA LEU A 42 -19.33 -0.58 26.10
C LEU A 42 -18.04 -0.04 26.73
N GLN A 43 -18.11 1.11 27.41
CA GLN A 43 -16.97 1.73 28.07
C GLN A 43 -16.34 0.82 29.12
N SER A 44 -17.17 0.18 29.96
CA SER A 44 -16.69 -0.69 31.05
C SER A 44 -15.97 -1.91 30.51
N ASN A 45 -16.49 -2.56 29.47
CA ASN A 45 -15.89 -3.76 28.88
C ASN A 45 -14.62 -3.43 28.07
N ILE A 46 -14.59 -2.31 27.36
CA ILE A 46 -13.38 -1.81 26.66
C ILE A 46 -12.29 -1.51 27.70
N THR A 47 -12.61 -0.79 28.77
CA THR A 47 -11.65 -0.48 29.85
C THR A 47 -11.11 -1.75 30.52
N ALA A 48 -11.93 -2.79 30.62
CA ALA A 48 -11.51 -4.11 31.10
C ALA A 48 -10.73 -4.95 30.06
N GLY A 49 -10.46 -4.42 28.85
CA GLY A 49 -9.72 -5.10 27.78
C GLY A 49 -10.47 -6.28 27.19
N LYS A 50 -11.81 -6.26 27.22
CA LYS A 50 -12.63 -7.36 26.67
C LYS A 50 -13.07 -7.05 25.27
N SER A 51 -13.03 -8.06 24.40
CA SER A 51 -13.68 -8.00 23.10
C SER A 51 -15.19 -7.83 23.26
N VAL A 52 -15.80 -6.97 22.43
CA VAL A 52 -17.20 -6.58 22.55
C VAL A 52 -17.95 -6.74 21.22
N LYS A 53 -19.25 -7.03 21.32
CA LYS A 53 -20.18 -7.09 20.21
C LYS A 53 -21.37 -6.19 20.47
N LEU A 54 -21.64 -5.23 19.59
CA LEU A 54 -22.78 -4.34 19.71
C LEU A 54 -24.09 -5.09 19.48
N MET A 55 -25.08 -4.82 20.34
CA MET A 55 -26.42 -5.38 20.21
C MET A 55 -27.48 -4.29 19.97
N ALA A 56 -27.07 -3.03 19.95
CA ALA A 56 -27.88 -1.86 19.65
C ALA A 56 -27.00 -0.74 19.09
N ASP A 57 -27.64 0.28 18.51
CA ASP A 57 -26.98 1.53 18.18
C ASP A 57 -26.61 2.26 19.48
N ILE A 58 -25.36 2.71 19.57
CA ILE A 58 -24.82 3.32 20.81
C ILE A 58 -24.31 4.73 20.52
N ASN A 59 -24.82 5.70 21.27
CA ASN A 59 -24.28 7.06 21.30
C ASN A 59 -23.31 7.19 22.47
N ILE A 60 -22.14 7.75 22.20
CA ILE A 60 -21.14 8.06 23.21
C ILE A 60 -20.82 9.56 23.20
N THR A 61 -20.38 10.10 24.32
CA THR A 61 -20.03 11.52 24.50
C THR A 61 -18.55 11.74 24.76
N SER A 62 -17.79 10.67 24.96
CA SER A 62 -16.36 10.71 25.24
C SER A 62 -15.63 9.63 24.45
N THR A 63 -14.36 9.90 24.12
CA THR A 63 -13.52 8.98 23.38
C THR A 63 -13.33 7.64 24.10
N LEU A 64 -13.55 6.54 23.42
CA LEU A 64 -13.24 5.21 23.92
C LEU A 64 -11.73 4.94 23.80
N LYS A 65 -11.06 4.79 24.93
CA LYS A 65 -9.62 4.52 24.98
C LYS A 65 -9.38 3.00 24.97
N ILE A 66 -8.63 2.54 23.99
CA ILE A 66 -8.26 1.15 23.80
C ILE A 66 -6.81 1.00 24.24
N SER A 67 -6.59 0.54 25.47
CA SER A 67 -5.26 0.31 26.07
C SER A 67 -4.90 -1.16 26.20
N SER A 68 -5.78 -2.05 25.78
CA SER A 68 -5.58 -3.51 25.74
C SER A 68 -6.11 -4.04 24.40
N SER A 69 -5.46 -5.08 23.86
CA SER A 69 -5.88 -5.65 22.59
C SER A 69 -7.26 -6.29 22.69
N LEU A 70 -8.14 -5.93 21.78
CA LEU A 70 -9.53 -6.41 21.72
C LEU A 70 -10.12 -6.36 20.33
N THR A 71 -11.25 -7.02 20.15
CA THR A 71 -12.09 -6.95 18.97
C THR A 71 -13.37 -6.18 19.28
N LEU A 72 -13.73 -5.23 18.39
CA LEU A 72 -15.00 -4.53 18.37
C LEU A 72 -15.81 -5.02 17.16
N ASP A 73 -16.81 -5.87 17.40
CA ASP A 73 -17.78 -6.29 16.39
C ASP A 73 -18.96 -5.31 16.39
N LEU A 74 -19.08 -4.54 15.31
CA LEU A 74 -20.16 -3.59 15.13
C LEU A 74 -21.52 -4.28 14.93
N ASN A 75 -21.53 -5.52 14.44
CA ASN A 75 -22.73 -6.35 14.31
C ASN A 75 -23.90 -5.64 13.63
N GLY A 76 -23.61 -4.81 12.63
CA GLY A 76 -24.62 -4.05 11.89
C GLY A 76 -25.23 -2.88 12.65
N HIS A 77 -24.61 -2.40 13.73
CA HIS A 77 -25.09 -1.27 14.55
C HIS A 77 -24.22 -0.03 14.40
N VAL A 78 -24.77 1.11 14.80
CA VAL A 78 -24.09 2.41 14.75
C VAL A 78 -23.42 2.70 16.08
N LEU A 79 -22.14 3.01 16.05
CA LEU A 79 -21.41 3.66 17.14
C LEU A 79 -21.22 5.12 16.77
N LYS A 80 -21.95 6.01 17.47
CA LYS A 80 -21.96 7.43 17.17
C LYS A 80 -21.37 8.26 18.30
N MET A 81 -20.39 9.09 17.99
CA MET A 81 -19.95 10.17 18.85
C MET A 81 -20.95 11.33 18.78
N THR A 82 -21.29 11.89 19.92
CA THR A 82 -22.13 13.10 20.06
C THR A 82 -21.43 14.24 20.79
N GLY A 83 -20.19 14.01 21.24
CA GLY A 83 -19.31 15.05 21.77
C GLY A 83 -18.32 15.54 20.72
N ASP A 84 -17.59 16.60 21.03
CA ASP A 84 -16.64 17.27 20.12
C ASP A 84 -15.24 16.62 20.20
N VAL A 85 -15.17 15.30 20.13
CA VAL A 85 -13.94 14.49 20.22
C VAL A 85 -13.96 13.32 19.26
N GLY A 86 -12.81 12.65 19.07
CA GLY A 86 -12.74 11.44 18.26
C GLY A 86 -13.42 10.23 18.92
N VAL A 87 -13.84 9.25 18.11
CA VAL A 87 -14.59 8.08 18.61
C VAL A 87 -13.67 7.12 19.38
N LEU A 88 -12.57 6.69 18.74
CA LEU A 88 -11.66 5.68 19.28
C LEU A 88 -10.23 6.21 19.34
N LYS A 89 -9.53 5.90 20.41
CA LYS A 89 -8.10 6.16 20.57
C LYS A 89 -7.40 4.88 21.01
N VAL A 90 -6.46 4.38 20.21
CA VAL A 90 -5.68 3.19 20.52
C VAL A 90 -4.33 3.60 21.09
N SER A 91 -3.98 3.09 22.27
CA SER A 91 -2.77 3.44 23.04
C SER A 91 -2.09 2.18 23.60
N ASP A 92 -0.98 2.38 24.30
CA ASP A 92 -0.28 1.33 25.07
C ASP A 92 0.10 0.07 24.27
N ARG A 93 0.42 0.25 22.98
CA ARG A 93 0.76 -0.82 22.04
C ARG A 93 -0.37 -1.84 21.84
N ALA A 94 -1.60 -1.47 22.13
CA ALA A 94 -2.75 -2.32 21.92
C ALA A 94 -3.03 -2.56 20.44
N THR A 95 -3.69 -3.68 20.16
CA THR A 95 -4.27 -3.99 18.86
C THR A 95 -5.78 -3.89 18.95
N LEU A 96 -6.38 -3.04 18.12
CA LEU A 96 -7.82 -2.97 17.92
C LEU A 96 -8.16 -3.67 16.61
N THR A 97 -9.07 -4.65 16.66
CA THR A 97 -9.67 -5.22 15.45
C THR A 97 -11.13 -4.78 15.37
N ILE A 98 -11.51 -4.12 14.25
CA ILE A 98 -12.90 -3.74 13.97
C ILE A 98 -13.46 -4.70 12.95
N THR A 99 -14.56 -5.35 13.29
CA THR A 99 -15.30 -6.27 12.43
C THR A 99 -16.78 -5.85 12.33
N ASP A 100 -17.47 -6.41 11.38
CA ASP A 100 -18.92 -6.27 11.26
C ASP A 100 -19.56 -7.60 10.88
N SER A 101 -20.12 -8.32 11.84
CA SER A 101 -20.73 -9.62 11.61
C SER A 101 -22.11 -9.55 10.92
N ARG A 102 -22.67 -8.35 10.69
CA ARG A 102 -23.93 -8.11 10.00
C ARG A 102 -23.86 -6.96 8.98
N PRO A 103 -23.02 -7.07 7.93
CA PRO A 103 -22.72 -5.96 7.01
C PRO A 103 -23.90 -5.51 6.14
N GLN A 104 -25.01 -6.25 6.14
CA GLN A 104 -26.21 -5.92 5.37
C GLN A 104 -27.38 -5.42 6.24
N ASN A 105 -27.14 -5.22 7.56
CA ASN A 105 -28.20 -4.77 8.46
C ASN A 105 -28.63 -3.33 8.11
N PRO A 106 -29.87 -3.08 7.68
CA PRO A 106 -30.31 -1.75 7.31
C PRO A 106 -30.55 -0.88 8.55
N HIS A 107 -30.31 0.42 8.41
CA HIS A 107 -30.64 1.40 9.44
C HIS A 107 -31.99 2.04 9.20
N THR A 108 -32.67 2.46 10.29
CA THR A 108 -33.97 3.13 10.25
C THR A 108 -33.96 4.40 11.10
N GLY A 109 -35.00 5.20 11.05
CA GLY A 109 -35.13 6.39 11.86
C GLY A 109 -34.07 7.45 11.57
N SER A 110 -33.41 7.97 12.60
CA SER A 110 -32.37 8.99 12.50
C SER A 110 -31.11 8.50 11.76
N TYR A 111 -30.92 7.20 11.66
CA TYR A 111 -29.77 6.58 10.99
C TYR A 111 -30.11 6.02 9.58
N GLY A 112 -31.35 6.20 9.11
CA GLY A 112 -31.80 5.63 7.82
C GLY A 112 -31.06 6.13 6.57
N ARG A 113 -30.20 7.16 6.71
CA ARG A 113 -29.34 7.64 5.61
C ARG A 113 -27.93 7.06 5.66
N LEU A 114 -27.56 6.35 6.73
CA LEU A 114 -26.28 5.69 6.84
C LEU A 114 -26.25 4.44 5.95
N PRO A 115 -25.07 4.01 5.48
CA PRO A 115 -24.92 2.76 4.77
C PRO A 115 -25.34 1.58 5.66
N ALA A 116 -25.80 0.50 5.05
CA ALA A 116 -26.10 -0.73 5.79
C ALA A 116 -24.85 -1.30 6.44
N GLY A 117 -25.04 -2.08 7.49
CA GLY A 117 -23.97 -2.68 8.26
C GLY A 117 -23.54 -1.81 9.45
N GLY A 118 -22.44 -2.21 10.09
CA GLY A 118 -21.88 -1.50 11.23
C GLY A 118 -21.27 -0.18 10.80
N VAL A 119 -21.52 0.90 11.56
CA VAL A 119 -21.04 2.26 11.23
C VAL A 119 -20.39 2.91 12.44
N ILE A 120 -19.26 3.56 12.23
CA ILE A 120 -18.62 4.48 13.18
C ILE A 120 -18.71 5.90 12.62
N THR A 121 -19.31 6.82 13.36
CA THR A 121 -19.63 8.17 12.86
C THR A 121 -19.61 9.25 13.94
N GLY A 122 -19.58 10.51 13.51
CA GLY A 122 -19.75 11.70 14.37
C GLY A 122 -18.51 12.12 15.15
N GLY A 123 -17.36 11.51 14.92
CA GLY A 123 -16.13 11.92 15.60
C GLY A 123 -15.54 13.21 15.03
N GLU A 124 -15.21 14.18 15.91
CA GLU A 124 -14.57 15.44 15.53
C GLU A 124 -13.03 15.35 15.43
N GLY A 125 -12.46 14.27 15.97
CA GLY A 125 -11.01 14.08 16.00
C GLY A 125 -10.28 14.96 17.00
N MET A 126 -8.95 14.87 16.96
CA MET A 126 -8.06 15.67 17.79
C MET A 126 -7.51 16.85 16.98
N ASN A 127 -7.60 18.05 17.52
CA ASN A 127 -7.00 19.23 16.91
C ASN A 127 -5.49 19.25 17.21
N MET A 128 -4.65 18.96 16.21
CA MET A 128 -3.20 18.82 16.39
C MET A 128 -2.44 20.14 16.35
N THR A 129 -2.92 21.15 15.64
CA THR A 129 -2.15 22.38 15.40
C THR A 129 -3.03 23.65 15.40
N GLY A 130 -4.30 23.53 15.78
CA GLY A 130 -5.27 24.59 15.60
C GLY A 130 -5.77 24.78 14.15
N ILE A 131 -5.27 23.95 13.22
CA ILE A 131 -5.56 24.09 11.78
C ILE A 131 -6.45 22.96 11.26
N TYR A 132 -6.24 21.73 11.73
CA TYR A 132 -7.01 20.57 11.26
C TYR A 132 -7.20 19.52 12.35
N ASN A 133 -8.31 18.80 12.25
CA ASN A 133 -8.62 17.68 13.11
C ASN A 133 -8.10 16.37 12.48
N VAL A 134 -7.68 15.42 13.32
CA VAL A 134 -7.17 14.12 12.91
C VAL A 134 -7.77 12.99 13.75
N GLY A 135 -7.95 11.83 13.14
CA GLY A 135 -8.44 10.64 13.84
C GLY A 135 -9.88 10.78 14.34
N GLY A 136 -10.76 11.33 13.50
CA GLY A 136 -12.17 11.46 13.86
C GLY A 136 -12.80 10.14 14.24
N ALA A 137 -12.63 9.10 13.44
CA ALA A 137 -13.06 7.77 13.82
C ALA A 137 -12.03 7.06 14.71
N VAL A 138 -10.74 7.04 14.31
CA VAL A 138 -9.69 6.32 15.05
C VAL A 138 -8.37 7.09 15.04
N PHE A 139 -7.84 7.32 16.24
CA PHE A 139 -6.48 7.84 16.46
C PHE A 139 -5.58 6.70 16.94
N LEU A 140 -4.47 6.45 16.23
CA LEU A 140 -3.51 5.40 16.55
C LEU A 140 -2.21 6.02 17.09
N GLU A 141 -1.91 5.78 18.36
CA GLU A 141 -0.63 6.17 18.96
C GLU A 141 0.51 5.24 18.53
N ASN A 142 1.72 5.72 18.66
CA ASN A 142 2.93 5.00 18.27
C ASN A 142 2.97 3.58 18.86
N GLY A 143 3.30 2.63 17.99
CA GLY A 143 3.44 1.21 18.33
C GLY A 143 2.13 0.44 18.47
N THR A 144 0.98 1.09 18.22
CA THR A 144 -0.34 0.42 18.21
C THR A 144 -0.66 -0.20 16.88
N THR A 145 -1.70 -1.04 16.84
CA THR A 145 -2.19 -1.67 15.60
C THR A 145 -3.70 -1.53 15.49
N LEU A 146 -4.17 -1.17 14.29
CA LEU A 146 -5.57 -1.27 13.90
C LEU A 146 -5.71 -2.30 12.77
N ASN A 147 -6.63 -3.24 12.93
CA ASN A 147 -7.12 -4.10 11.86
C ASN A 147 -8.57 -3.69 11.54
N LEU A 148 -8.83 -3.20 10.33
CA LEU A 148 -10.18 -2.94 9.83
C LEU A 148 -10.57 -4.06 8.87
N GLU A 149 -11.43 -4.95 9.33
CA GLU A 149 -11.90 -6.13 8.59
C GLU A 149 -13.34 -5.95 8.08
N GLY A 150 -14.11 -5.01 8.66
CA GLY A 150 -15.47 -4.73 8.27
C GLY A 150 -16.01 -3.44 8.86
N GLY A 151 -17.24 -3.09 8.50
CA GLY A 151 -17.92 -1.87 8.90
C GLY A 151 -17.58 -0.66 8.04
N THR A 152 -18.28 0.44 8.30
CA THR A 152 -18.10 1.71 7.57
C THR A 152 -17.72 2.82 8.54
N LEU A 153 -16.66 3.56 8.22
CA LEU A 153 -16.28 4.79 8.89
C LEU A 153 -16.74 5.95 8.02
N THR A 154 -17.66 6.78 8.53
CA THR A 154 -18.24 7.89 7.73
C THR A 154 -18.75 9.02 8.61
N GLY A 155 -18.72 10.25 8.09
CA GLY A 155 -19.21 11.43 8.78
C GLY A 155 -18.39 11.79 10.01
N ASN A 156 -17.08 11.56 9.97
CA ASN A 156 -16.13 11.98 10.97
C ASN A 156 -15.34 13.19 10.43
N SER A 157 -14.97 14.12 11.29
CA SER A 157 -14.27 15.33 10.90
C SER A 157 -12.77 15.10 10.66
N GLY A 158 -12.19 15.87 9.76
CA GLY A 158 -10.76 15.84 9.47
C GLY A 158 -10.34 14.57 8.76
N SER A 159 -9.36 13.83 9.29
CA SER A 159 -9.06 12.47 8.82
C SER A 159 -9.83 11.44 9.62
N SER A 160 -10.44 10.46 8.94
CA SER A 160 -11.13 9.36 9.63
C SER A 160 -10.16 8.58 10.51
N ILE A 161 -9.05 8.14 9.91
CA ILE A 161 -7.98 7.45 10.62
C ILE A 161 -6.72 8.32 10.61
N TYR A 162 -6.09 8.45 11.77
CA TYR A 162 -4.76 9.05 11.92
C TYR A 162 -3.79 8.01 12.47
N ILE A 163 -2.67 7.83 11.76
CA ILE A 163 -1.62 6.89 12.10
C ILE A 163 -0.41 7.69 12.56
N ASP A 164 -0.06 7.59 13.85
CA ASP A 164 1.11 8.24 14.43
C ASP A 164 2.13 7.18 14.85
N GLY A 165 3.02 6.80 13.93
CA GLY A 165 4.02 5.75 14.17
C GLY A 165 3.43 4.36 14.43
N ALA A 166 2.21 4.09 13.99
CA ALA A 166 1.43 2.89 14.26
C ALA A 166 1.31 2.00 13.00
N ILE A 167 0.66 0.86 13.16
CA ILE A 167 0.34 -0.07 12.08
C ILE A 167 -1.17 -0.03 11.84
N PHE A 168 -1.56 0.20 10.58
CA PHE A 168 -2.93 0.05 10.13
C PHE A 168 -3.00 -1.01 9.03
N VAL A 169 -3.85 -2.02 9.23
CA VAL A 169 -4.16 -3.06 8.24
C VAL A 169 -5.63 -2.97 7.89
N MET A 170 -5.93 -2.80 6.60
CA MET A 170 -7.28 -2.80 6.06
C MET A 170 -7.44 -3.97 5.11
N SER A 171 -8.17 -4.98 5.54
CA SER A 171 -8.53 -6.15 4.73
C SER A 171 -10.00 -6.14 4.28
N GLY A 172 -10.80 -5.24 4.87
CA GLY A 172 -12.21 -5.06 4.53
C GLY A 172 -12.72 -3.70 4.99
N GLY A 173 -14.05 -3.54 5.04
CA GLY A 173 -14.69 -2.30 5.44
C GLY A 173 -14.63 -1.17 4.42
N THR A 174 -15.18 -0.01 4.79
CA THR A 174 -15.25 1.19 3.94
C THR A 174 -14.93 2.44 4.74
N ILE A 175 -14.13 3.33 4.18
CA ILE A 175 -13.91 4.69 4.68
C ILE A 175 -14.45 5.65 3.64
N THR A 176 -15.40 6.53 4.02
CA THR A 176 -16.09 7.38 3.05
C THR A 176 -16.65 8.67 3.67
N GLY A 177 -16.70 9.74 2.85
CA GLY A 177 -17.35 11.00 3.23
C GLY A 177 -16.56 11.86 4.22
N GLU A 178 -15.28 11.62 4.36
CA GLU A 178 -14.37 12.34 5.26
C GLU A 178 -13.65 13.48 4.52
N THR A 179 -12.98 14.38 5.26
CA THR A 179 -12.05 15.32 4.60
C THR A 179 -10.88 14.55 4.01
N VAL A 180 -10.21 13.75 4.82
CA VAL A 180 -9.16 12.79 4.41
C VAL A 180 -9.52 11.42 4.96
N GLY A 181 -9.49 10.37 4.14
CA GLY A 181 -9.80 9.02 4.63
C GLY A 181 -8.78 8.52 5.65
N VAL A 182 -7.52 8.45 5.26
CA VAL A 182 -6.41 8.01 6.10
C VAL A 182 -5.27 9.02 6.03
N ARG A 183 -4.81 9.51 7.18
CA ARG A 183 -3.59 10.31 7.28
C ARG A 183 -2.49 9.47 7.94
N ASN A 184 -1.42 9.21 7.19
CA ASN A 184 -0.28 8.44 7.67
C ASN A 184 0.90 9.36 8.01
N ASN A 185 1.30 9.31 9.28
CA ASN A 185 2.47 9.98 9.83
C ASN A 185 3.35 8.94 10.52
N LEU A 186 4.54 8.66 9.98
CA LEU A 186 5.54 7.71 10.50
C LEU A 186 5.08 6.23 10.61
N GLY A 187 3.87 5.88 10.18
CA GLY A 187 3.31 4.55 10.36
C GLY A 187 3.43 3.65 9.14
N THR A 188 2.89 2.45 9.27
CA THR A 188 2.74 1.50 8.18
C THR A 188 1.26 1.24 7.93
N PHE A 189 0.80 1.57 6.73
CA PHE A 189 -0.54 1.26 6.25
C PHE A 189 -0.49 0.13 5.23
N THR A 190 -1.15 -0.98 5.50
CA THR A 190 -1.28 -2.11 4.56
C THR A 190 -2.75 -2.28 4.19
N MET A 191 -3.06 -2.23 2.90
CA MET A 191 -4.41 -2.40 2.37
C MET A 191 -4.45 -3.59 1.40
N THR A 192 -5.12 -4.67 1.80
CA THR A 192 -5.31 -5.88 1.00
C THR A 192 -6.75 -6.02 0.51
N GLY A 193 -7.67 -5.28 1.10
CA GLY A 193 -9.08 -5.25 0.72
C GLY A 193 -9.75 -3.98 1.24
N GLY A 194 -11.07 -3.93 1.14
CA GLY A 194 -11.85 -2.76 1.54
C GLY A 194 -11.81 -1.61 0.54
N ARG A 195 -12.44 -0.48 0.91
CA ARG A 195 -12.63 0.66 0.03
C ARG A 195 -12.39 1.98 0.75
N ILE A 196 -11.67 2.91 0.10
CA ILE A 196 -11.55 4.31 0.53
C ILE A 196 -12.10 5.17 -0.60
N THR A 197 -13.23 5.85 -0.37
CA THR A 197 -13.96 6.53 -1.45
C THR A 197 -14.74 7.74 -0.94
N GLY A 198 -15.04 8.69 -1.82
CA GLY A 198 -15.90 9.83 -1.50
C GLY A 198 -15.33 10.81 -0.46
N CYS A 199 -14.02 10.78 -0.21
CA CYS A 199 -13.36 11.75 0.64
C CYS A 199 -13.26 13.10 -0.05
N TYR A 200 -13.36 14.19 0.73
CA TYR A 200 -13.43 15.56 0.21
C TYR A 200 -12.13 16.03 -0.43
N GLU A 201 -11.00 15.68 0.18
CA GLU A 201 -9.67 16.04 -0.30
C GLU A 201 -8.97 14.79 -0.84
N GLN A 202 -8.43 13.94 0.01
CA GLN A 202 -7.71 12.74 -0.40
C GLN A 202 -8.27 11.49 0.27
N GLY A 203 -8.22 10.36 -0.43
CA GLY A 203 -8.45 9.06 0.18
C GLY A 203 -7.34 8.75 1.20
N VAL A 204 -6.08 8.96 0.81
CA VAL A 204 -4.91 8.78 1.67
C VAL A 204 -3.97 9.98 1.57
N TYR A 205 -3.56 10.51 2.71
CA TYR A 205 -2.52 11.53 2.84
C TYR A 205 -1.31 10.92 3.55
N MET A 206 -0.14 11.00 2.94
CA MET A 206 1.11 10.48 3.49
C MET A 206 2.10 11.62 3.67
N SER A 207 2.47 11.95 4.91
CA SER A 207 3.59 12.84 5.18
C SER A 207 4.90 12.08 5.37
N THR A 208 4.82 10.86 5.90
CA THR A 208 5.94 9.94 6.12
C THR A 208 5.41 8.52 6.26
N GLY A 209 6.32 7.54 6.35
CA GLY A 209 5.95 6.16 6.59
C GLY A 209 5.68 5.37 5.31
N TRP A 210 5.04 4.23 5.47
CA TRP A 210 4.89 3.25 4.40
C TRP A 210 3.43 2.98 4.11
N MET A 211 3.10 2.83 2.82
CA MET A 211 1.83 2.27 2.39
C MET A 211 2.10 1.10 1.44
N LYS A 212 1.41 -0.01 1.68
CA LYS A 212 1.38 -1.17 0.79
C LYS A 212 -0.05 -1.44 0.38
N MET A 213 -0.26 -1.64 -0.92
CA MET A 213 -1.58 -1.94 -1.49
C MET A 213 -1.49 -3.18 -2.38
N SER A 214 -2.43 -4.10 -2.23
CA SER A 214 -2.48 -5.35 -2.99
C SER A 214 -3.89 -5.91 -3.10
N GLU A 215 -4.05 -7.02 -3.80
CA GLU A 215 -5.26 -7.82 -3.89
C GLU A 215 -6.50 -7.04 -4.34
N ALA A 216 -7.57 -7.07 -3.53
CA ALA A 216 -8.86 -6.45 -3.83
C ALA A 216 -9.04 -5.04 -3.24
N ALA A 217 -7.95 -4.41 -2.77
CA ALA A 217 -7.97 -3.05 -2.25
C ALA A 217 -8.44 -2.03 -3.30
N TYR A 218 -9.25 -1.06 -2.88
CA TYR A 218 -9.79 -0.05 -3.77
C TYR A 218 -9.70 1.34 -3.16
N ILE A 219 -9.09 2.28 -3.88
CA ILE A 219 -9.07 3.71 -3.56
C ILE A 219 -9.56 4.45 -4.79
N GLY A 220 -10.68 5.17 -4.68
CA GLY A 220 -11.24 5.84 -5.84
C GLY A 220 -12.41 6.75 -5.51
N GLY A 221 -12.68 7.70 -6.41
CA GLY A 221 -13.76 8.66 -6.26
C GLY A 221 -13.54 9.67 -5.13
N ASN A 222 -12.29 9.87 -4.72
CA ASN A 222 -11.91 10.88 -3.74
C ASN A 222 -11.61 12.23 -4.42
N ASN A 223 -11.44 13.28 -3.62
CA ASN A 223 -11.25 14.66 -4.08
C ASN A 223 -12.35 15.13 -5.03
N THR A 224 -13.56 15.22 -4.50
CA THR A 224 -14.76 15.61 -5.26
C THR A 224 -14.71 17.06 -5.73
N ARG A 225 -13.76 17.87 -5.23
CA ARG A 225 -13.70 19.31 -5.54
C ARG A 225 -13.02 19.63 -6.85
N ASN A 226 -11.87 19.07 -7.24
CA ASN A 226 -11.16 19.54 -8.45
C ASN A 226 -10.12 18.59 -9.09
N THR A 227 -9.47 17.66 -8.39
CA THR A 227 -8.24 17.04 -8.91
C THR A 227 -8.25 15.52 -8.96
N LYS A 228 -9.30 14.89 -8.45
CA LYS A 228 -9.41 13.41 -8.37
C LYS A 228 -8.17 12.76 -7.73
N GLU A 229 -7.68 13.35 -6.63
CA GLU A 229 -6.53 12.82 -5.91
C GLU A 229 -6.97 11.75 -4.94
N ASP A 230 -6.59 10.51 -5.23
CA ASP A 230 -6.85 9.39 -4.33
C ASP A 230 -5.77 9.26 -3.27
N ILE A 231 -4.51 9.49 -3.66
CA ILE A 231 -3.38 9.45 -2.74
C ILE A 231 -2.55 10.73 -2.92
N PHE A 232 -2.23 11.37 -1.80
CA PHE A 232 -1.30 12.50 -1.76
C PHE A 232 -0.08 12.14 -0.92
N ILE A 233 1.10 12.31 -1.50
CA ILE A 233 2.39 12.08 -0.86
C ILE A 233 3.11 13.43 -0.75
N GLU A 234 3.40 13.80 0.49
CA GLU A 234 4.15 15.01 0.79
C GLU A 234 5.61 14.66 1.07
N GLU A 235 6.52 15.12 0.22
CA GLU A 235 7.94 14.86 0.34
C GLU A 235 8.70 16.10 0.80
N THR A 236 9.53 15.92 1.81
CA THR A 236 10.50 16.92 2.27
C THR A 236 11.88 16.29 2.30
N LEU A 237 12.93 17.09 2.52
CA LEU A 237 14.30 16.57 2.71
C LEU A 237 14.47 15.69 3.96
N GLN A 238 13.60 15.90 4.94
CA GLN A 238 13.69 15.26 6.25
C GLN A 238 12.71 14.10 6.40
N THR A 239 11.68 14.06 5.55
CA THR A 239 10.61 13.08 5.61
C THR A 239 10.48 12.36 4.28
N SER A 240 10.38 11.04 4.31
CA SER A 240 10.13 10.24 3.11
C SER A 240 8.97 9.30 3.34
N ALA A 241 7.98 9.39 2.45
CA ALA A 241 6.91 8.41 2.36
C ALA A 241 7.28 7.33 1.31
N ARG A 242 6.72 6.14 1.49
CA ARG A 242 6.92 5.01 0.57
C ARG A 242 5.57 4.42 0.21
N LEU A 243 5.27 4.36 -1.07
CA LEU A 243 4.08 3.68 -1.60
C LEU A 243 4.51 2.47 -2.43
N SER A 244 4.01 1.30 -2.08
CA SER A 244 4.20 0.06 -2.85
C SER A 244 2.85 -0.52 -3.24
N VAL A 245 2.60 -0.65 -4.54
CA VAL A 245 1.35 -1.16 -5.10
C VAL A 245 1.64 -2.43 -5.90
N THR A 246 1.19 -3.57 -5.42
CA THR A 246 1.34 -4.87 -6.11
C THR A 246 0.03 -5.41 -6.67
N GLY A 247 -1.07 -4.71 -6.42
CA GLY A 247 -2.42 -5.03 -6.89
C GLY A 247 -3.44 -4.05 -6.34
N GLY A 248 -4.71 -4.31 -6.59
CA GLY A 248 -5.80 -3.41 -6.23
C GLY A 248 -6.14 -2.41 -7.34
N THR A 249 -6.95 -1.42 -7.01
CA THR A 249 -7.38 -0.38 -7.96
C THR A 249 -7.24 1.00 -7.34
N ILE A 250 -6.58 1.92 -8.05
CA ILE A 250 -6.56 3.36 -7.79
C ILE A 250 -7.20 4.02 -9.00
N GLU A 251 -8.34 4.73 -8.82
CA GLU A 251 -9.05 5.36 -9.94
C GLU A 251 -8.55 6.75 -10.28
N GLY A 252 -8.19 7.51 -9.26
CA GLY A 252 -7.71 8.88 -9.40
C GLY A 252 -6.20 8.98 -9.44
N ASN A 253 -5.69 10.13 -9.04
CA ASN A 253 -4.26 10.41 -9.13
C ASN A 253 -3.53 10.09 -7.83
N VAL A 254 -2.27 9.64 -7.98
CA VAL A 254 -1.25 9.66 -6.94
C VAL A 254 -0.43 10.92 -7.14
N ARG A 255 -0.66 11.93 -6.31
CA ARG A 255 0.05 13.19 -6.37
C ARG A 255 1.22 13.17 -5.41
N ILE A 256 2.42 13.46 -5.92
CA ILE A 256 3.65 13.57 -5.14
C ILE A 256 4.07 15.03 -5.17
N LYS A 257 4.18 15.66 -4.00
CA LYS A 257 4.58 17.06 -3.89
C LYS A 257 5.88 17.21 -3.15
N PHE A 258 6.87 17.77 -3.84
CA PHE A 258 8.16 18.14 -3.27
C PHE A 258 8.16 19.62 -2.89
N TRP A 259 8.44 19.92 -1.62
CA TRP A 259 8.52 21.29 -1.15
C TRP A 259 9.86 21.94 -1.52
N TRP A 260 9.80 23.01 -2.31
CA TRP A 260 10.98 23.73 -2.79
C TRP A 260 11.90 24.27 -1.69
N ASN A 261 11.33 24.66 -0.54
CA ASN A 261 12.08 25.18 0.61
C ASN A 261 13.03 24.14 1.25
N SER A 262 12.97 22.90 0.84
CA SER A 262 13.81 21.82 1.32
C SER A 262 15.11 21.65 0.57
N GLY A 263 15.50 22.59 -0.31
CA GLY A 263 16.72 22.48 -1.11
C GLY A 263 16.66 21.36 -2.14
N MET A 264 15.47 21.07 -2.71
CA MET A 264 15.33 20.16 -3.83
C MET A 264 16.08 20.73 -5.04
N THR A 265 17.03 19.97 -5.50
CA THR A 265 17.76 20.17 -6.76
C THR A 265 17.31 19.12 -7.76
N GLU A 266 17.59 19.34 -9.05
CA GLU A 266 17.30 18.35 -10.09
C GLU A 266 17.87 16.96 -9.76
N ASP A 267 19.06 16.91 -9.13
CA ASP A 267 19.68 15.67 -8.68
C ASP A 267 18.85 14.89 -7.65
N LYS A 268 17.95 15.56 -6.93
CA LYS A 268 17.09 14.95 -5.92
C LYS A 268 15.76 14.47 -6.48
N LEU A 269 15.34 15.01 -7.62
CA LEU A 269 14.15 14.50 -8.35
C LEU A 269 14.35 13.05 -8.78
N GLY A 270 15.57 12.66 -9.09
CA GLY A 270 15.90 11.28 -9.40
C GLY A 270 15.68 10.27 -8.28
N LYS A 271 15.12 10.66 -7.12
CA LYS A 271 14.74 9.76 -6.03
C LYS A 271 13.24 9.44 -5.99
N VAL A 272 12.45 9.99 -6.90
CA VAL A 272 10.99 9.73 -6.93
C VAL A 272 10.69 8.27 -7.20
N ASP A 273 11.54 7.59 -7.96
CA ASP A 273 11.45 6.15 -8.19
C ASP A 273 11.54 5.31 -6.91
N THR A 274 12.18 5.85 -5.87
CA THR A 274 12.27 5.17 -4.56
C THR A 274 11.05 5.43 -3.67
N VAL A 275 10.26 6.45 -3.95
CA VAL A 275 9.05 6.82 -3.19
C VAL A 275 7.87 5.94 -3.56
N VAL A 276 7.74 5.65 -4.84
CA VAL A 276 6.60 4.89 -5.37
C VAL A 276 7.12 3.64 -6.08
N GLN A 277 6.74 2.47 -5.60
CA GLN A 277 7.06 1.19 -6.19
C GLN A 277 5.79 0.46 -6.60
N GLY A 278 5.84 -0.19 -7.75
CA GLY A 278 4.80 -1.14 -8.17
C GLY A 278 3.96 -0.68 -9.33
N ALA A 279 4.11 -1.46 -10.30
CA ALA A 279 3.15 -2.06 -11.20
C ALA A 279 2.23 -1.18 -12.06
N ASN A 280 1.60 -1.88 -12.96
CA ASN A 280 0.60 -1.47 -13.94
C ASN A 280 -0.55 -0.63 -13.37
N VAL A 281 -0.79 -0.69 -12.05
CA VAL A 281 -1.86 0.02 -11.36
C VAL A 281 -1.63 1.53 -11.32
N LEU A 282 -0.36 1.97 -11.40
CA LEU A 282 0.00 3.39 -11.27
C LEU A 282 0.29 4.06 -12.61
N ASP A 283 0.27 3.31 -13.70
CA ASP A 283 0.54 3.85 -15.03
C ASP A 283 -0.53 4.88 -15.42
N GLY A 284 -0.08 6.10 -15.72
CA GLY A 284 -0.97 7.22 -16.03
C GLY A 284 -1.62 7.93 -14.82
N HIS A 285 -1.42 7.44 -13.58
CA HIS A 285 -2.02 8.01 -12.38
C HIS A 285 -1.08 8.91 -11.57
N ILE A 286 0.23 8.88 -11.83
CA ILE A 286 1.20 9.65 -11.05
C ILE A 286 1.25 11.10 -11.53
N LYS A 287 1.19 12.05 -10.58
CA LYS A 287 1.44 13.46 -10.81
C LYS A 287 2.53 13.95 -9.86
N VAL A 288 3.56 14.58 -10.40
CA VAL A 288 4.65 15.14 -9.61
C VAL A 288 4.61 16.66 -9.65
N GLU A 289 4.67 17.29 -8.50
CA GLU A 289 4.71 18.74 -8.35
C GLU A 289 5.92 19.18 -7.53
N ILE A 290 6.48 20.32 -7.88
CA ILE A 290 7.61 20.92 -7.19
C ILE A 290 7.27 22.33 -6.74
N GLY A 291 7.64 22.65 -5.51
CA GLY A 291 7.53 23.97 -4.93
C GLY A 291 6.12 24.37 -4.51
N THR A 292 6.00 25.61 -4.03
CA THR A 292 4.73 26.19 -3.55
C THR A 292 3.76 26.54 -4.66
N SER A 293 4.26 26.74 -5.88
CA SER A 293 3.46 27.17 -7.05
C SER A 293 2.82 26.01 -7.80
N GLY A 294 3.07 24.75 -7.40
CA GLY A 294 2.47 23.58 -8.04
C GLY A 294 2.87 23.43 -9.51
N ILE A 295 4.14 23.63 -9.84
CA ILE A 295 4.64 23.43 -11.20
C ILE A 295 4.59 21.93 -11.50
N CYS A 296 3.75 21.54 -12.46
CA CYS A 296 3.75 20.17 -13.00
C CYS A 296 5.03 19.94 -13.79
N VAL A 297 5.65 18.79 -13.58
CA VAL A 297 6.87 18.39 -14.26
C VAL A 297 6.55 17.25 -15.21
N ASP A 298 6.91 17.41 -16.49
CA ASP A 298 6.75 16.35 -17.47
C ASP A 298 7.78 15.24 -17.25
N TYR A 299 7.34 14.00 -17.38
CA TYR A 299 8.18 12.83 -17.23
C TYR A 299 7.77 11.70 -18.17
N ASN A 300 8.72 10.82 -18.46
CA ASN A 300 8.47 9.51 -19.07
C ASN A 300 8.64 8.40 -18.03
N THR A 301 7.96 7.30 -18.20
CA THR A 301 8.08 6.13 -17.32
C THR A 301 8.97 5.08 -17.97
N VAL A 302 9.96 4.57 -17.22
CA VAL A 302 10.73 3.38 -17.59
C VAL A 302 10.34 2.23 -16.67
N ASN A 303 9.69 1.22 -17.23
CA ASN A 303 9.29 0.02 -16.49
C ASN A 303 10.38 -1.05 -16.58
N PHE A 304 10.65 -1.72 -15.47
CA PHE A 304 11.54 -2.87 -15.38
C PHE A 304 10.72 -4.09 -14.96
N ILE A 305 10.61 -5.08 -15.84
CA ILE A 305 9.80 -6.28 -15.63
C ILE A 305 10.68 -7.50 -15.57
N ASP A 306 10.54 -8.26 -14.51
CA ASP A 306 11.10 -9.61 -14.41
C ASP A 306 9.97 -10.64 -14.39
N GLU A 307 9.75 -11.28 -15.51
CA GLU A 307 8.65 -12.25 -15.68
C GLU A 307 8.88 -13.54 -14.88
N VAL A 308 10.13 -13.88 -14.57
CA VAL A 308 10.48 -15.09 -13.81
C VAL A 308 10.29 -14.85 -12.32
N ALA A 309 10.80 -13.73 -11.80
CA ALA A 309 10.63 -13.32 -10.40
C ALA A 309 9.23 -12.78 -10.11
N LYS A 310 8.41 -12.50 -11.13
CA LYS A 310 7.11 -11.82 -11.00
C LYS A 310 7.22 -10.46 -10.34
N THR A 311 8.34 -9.77 -10.56
CA THR A 311 8.59 -8.44 -10.04
C THR A 311 8.49 -7.39 -11.14
N ARG A 312 8.05 -6.21 -10.74
CA ARG A 312 7.99 -5.05 -11.61
C ARG A 312 8.33 -3.80 -10.81
N THR A 313 9.26 -3.00 -11.33
CA THR A 313 9.61 -1.68 -10.81
C THR A 313 9.57 -0.66 -11.93
N PHE A 314 9.54 0.63 -11.60
CA PHE A 314 9.62 1.67 -12.61
C PHE A 314 10.41 2.88 -12.10
N GLN A 315 10.85 3.70 -13.05
CA GLN A 315 11.50 4.97 -12.80
C GLN A 315 10.76 6.07 -13.55
N LEU A 316 10.70 7.25 -12.94
CA LEU A 316 10.22 8.47 -13.58
C LEU A 316 11.42 9.25 -14.09
N ILE A 317 11.47 9.48 -15.39
CA ILE A 317 12.53 10.21 -16.06
C ILE A 317 12.01 11.60 -16.40
N PHE A 318 12.48 12.60 -15.69
CA PHE A 318 12.03 13.98 -15.86
C PHE A 318 12.63 14.62 -17.11
N MET A 319 11.79 15.31 -17.88
CA MET A 319 12.21 15.92 -19.15
C MET A 319 13.09 17.16 -18.98
N GLN A 320 13.22 17.68 -17.77
CA GLN A 320 14.00 18.88 -17.45
C GLN A 320 15.40 18.60 -16.83
N GLY A 321 15.88 17.39 -16.91
CA GLY A 321 17.18 17.04 -16.33
C GLY A 321 17.90 15.97 -17.11
N ASP A 322 18.62 15.09 -16.40
CA ASP A 322 19.22 13.91 -17.00
C ASP A 322 18.12 12.93 -17.40
N LYS A 323 17.87 12.82 -18.70
CA LYS A 323 16.83 11.99 -19.27
C LYS A 323 17.18 10.50 -19.33
N ARG A 324 18.23 10.05 -18.66
CA ARG A 324 18.68 8.65 -18.70
C ARG A 324 18.09 7.86 -17.55
N ALA A 325 17.67 6.62 -17.85
CA ALA A 325 17.28 5.70 -16.81
C ALA A 325 18.51 5.22 -16.02
N ARG A 326 18.36 5.07 -14.71
CA ARG A 326 19.40 4.42 -13.89
C ARG A 326 19.26 2.92 -14.00
N LYS A 327 20.38 2.22 -14.15
CA LYS A 327 20.39 0.78 -14.05
C LYS A 327 19.91 0.38 -12.63
N PRO A 328 18.84 -0.39 -12.49
CA PRO A 328 18.46 -0.93 -11.19
C PRO A 328 19.48 -1.98 -10.73
N ASP A 329 19.44 -2.33 -9.45
CA ASP A 329 20.22 -3.45 -8.92
C ASP A 329 19.88 -4.74 -9.70
N ASP A 330 20.87 -5.59 -9.89
CA ASP A 330 20.69 -6.83 -10.62
C ASP A 330 19.77 -7.76 -9.80
N PRO A 331 18.69 -8.28 -10.39
CA PRO A 331 17.77 -9.18 -9.71
C PRO A 331 18.42 -10.48 -9.26
N ASP A 332 18.00 -11.00 -8.11
CA ASP A 332 18.46 -12.28 -7.57
C ASP A 332 18.19 -13.44 -8.53
N THR A 333 18.98 -14.53 -8.39
CA THR A 333 18.74 -15.78 -9.10
C THR A 333 17.41 -16.40 -8.64
N VAL A 334 16.52 -16.71 -9.60
CA VAL A 334 15.21 -17.29 -9.33
C VAL A 334 15.04 -18.59 -10.15
N ASN A 335 14.62 -19.66 -9.51
CA ASN A 335 14.41 -20.97 -10.14
C ASN A 335 15.65 -21.46 -10.93
N GLY A 336 16.86 -21.20 -10.42
CA GLY A 336 18.12 -21.56 -11.08
C GLY A 336 18.46 -20.71 -12.31
N GLN A 337 17.68 -19.66 -12.59
CA GLN A 337 17.92 -18.73 -13.69
C GLN A 337 18.60 -17.47 -13.17
N ALA A 338 19.87 -17.28 -13.48
CA ALA A 338 20.60 -16.08 -13.13
C ALA A 338 20.23 -14.91 -14.06
N PHE A 339 20.16 -13.70 -13.52
CA PHE A 339 20.01 -12.49 -14.30
C PHE A 339 21.23 -12.25 -15.21
N LYS A 340 21.00 -11.77 -16.41
CA LYS A 340 22.06 -11.37 -17.35
C LYS A 340 22.07 -9.87 -17.60
N TYR A 341 20.96 -9.34 -18.09
CA TYR A 341 20.84 -7.92 -18.43
C TYR A 341 19.38 -7.52 -18.61
N TRP A 342 19.14 -6.23 -18.69
CA TRP A 342 17.87 -5.63 -19.08
C TRP A 342 17.86 -5.39 -20.61
N ALA A 343 16.75 -5.71 -21.27
CA ALA A 343 16.55 -5.47 -22.69
C ALA A 343 15.14 -5.00 -23.01
N ALA A 344 14.97 -4.22 -24.07
CA ALA A 344 13.65 -3.90 -24.59
C ALA A 344 13.01 -5.16 -25.20
N LYS A 345 11.69 -5.20 -25.27
CA LYS A 345 10.95 -6.36 -25.76
C LYS A 345 11.36 -6.72 -27.20
N GLY A 346 11.76 -7.97 -27.38
CA GLY A 346 12.17 -8.48 -28.69
C GLY A 346 13.62 -8.21 -29.07
N PHE A 347 14.41 -7.60 -28.18
CA PHE A 347 15.84 -7.39 -28.39
C PHE A 347 16.66 -8.42 -27.61
N SER A 348 17.76 -8.90 -28.23
CA SER A 348 18.69 -9.85 -27.65
C SER A 348 19.92 -9.19 -27.02
N GLU A 349 20.02 -7.87 -27.13
CA GLU A 349 21.14 -7.09 -26.61
C GLU A 349 20.76 -6.35 -25.34
N ALA A 350 21.76 -6.11 -24.48
CA ALA A 350 21.58 -5.32 -23.26
C ALA A 350 21.21 -3.87 -23.59
N TRP A 351 20.26 -3.33 -22.82
CA TRP A 351 19.94 -1.91 -22.91
C TRP A 351 21.12 -1.05 -22.48
N ASP A 352 21.44 -0.04 -23.32
CA ASP A 352 22.43 0.97 -22.96
C ASP A 352 21.82 2.07 -22.10
N PHE A 353 22.15 2.08 -20.83
CA PHE A 353 21.65 3.07 -19.85
C PHE A 353 22.20 4.50 -20.06
N ASN A 354 23.08 4.71 -21.05
CA ASN A 354 23.46 6.05 -21.50
C ASN A 354 22.48 6.64 -22.51
N THR A 355 21.51 5.86 -22.99
CA THR A 355 20.49 6.32 -23.94
C THR A 355 19.49 7.24 -23.24
N GLU A 356 19.19 8.39 -23.85
CA GLU A 356 18.15 9.27 -23.37
C GLU A 356 16.75 8.70 -23.63
N ILE A 357 15.85 8.91 -22.67
CA ILE A 357 14.48 8.42 -22.68
C ILE A 357 13.56 9.55 -23.16
N GLU A 358 13.17 9.51 -24.41
CA GLU A 358 12.26 10.49 -25.03
C GLU A 358 10.79 10.04 -25.00
N VAL A 359 10.54 8.75 -24.78
CA VAL A 359 9.20 8.15 -24.73
C VAL A 359 9.16 7.09 -23.62
N PRO A 360 7.97 6.73 -23.11
CA PRO A 360 7.85 5.63 -22.15
C PRO A 360 8.48 4.34 -22.66
N LEU A 361 9.24 3.66 -21.80
CA LEU A 361 10.01 2.48 -22.14
C LEU A 361 9.69 1.34 -21.18
N THR A 362 9.74 0.09 -21.71
CA THR A 362 9.67 -1.11 -20.88
C THR A 362 10.86 -2.00 -21.15
N LEU A 363 11.60 -2.32 -20.12
CA LEU A 363 12.76 -3.22 -20.13
C LEU A 363 12.40 -4.52 -19.40
N TYR A 364 12.85 -5.63 -19.97
CA TYR A 364 12.62 -6.97 -19.43
C TYR A 364 13.95 -7.56 -18.95
N ALA A 365 13.89 -8.25 -17.81
CA ALA A 365 15.02 -9.02 -17.32
C ALA A 365 15.28 -10.23 -18.25
N VAL A 366 16.46 -10.27 -18.84
CA VAL A 366 16.94 -11.46 -19.58
C VAL A 366 17.72 -12.34 -18.61
N ARG A 367 17.35 -13.60 -18.55
CA ARG A 367 17.93 -14.59 -17.63
C ARG A 367 18.58 -15.76 -18.36
N THR A 368 19.44 -16.50 -17.67
CA THR A 368 19.94 -17.76 -18.18
C THR A 368 18.79 -18.76 -18.34
N PRO A 369 18.85 -19.69 -19.29
CA PRO A 369 17.90 -20.80 -19.33
C PRO A 369 17.89 -21.56 -18.00
N ALA A 370 16.74 -22.09 -17.61
CA ALA A 370 16.68 -23.00 -16.48
C ALA A 370 17.58 -24.20 -16.79
N SER A 371 18.50 -24.55 -15.88
CA SER A 371 19.28 -25.78 -16.04
C SER A 371 18.30 -26.95 -16.00
N SER A 372 18.02 -27.53 -17.13
CA SER A 372 17.35 -28.83 -17.18
C SER A 372 18.27 -29.81 -16.47
N GLY A 373 17.90 -30.26 -15.28
CA GLY A 373 18.53 -31.40 -14.62
C GLY A 373 18.25 -32.67 -15.44
N GLY A 374 18.91 -32.76 -16.55
CA GLY A 374 18.92 -33.98 -17.35
C GLY A 374 20.00 -34.90 -16.79
N TYR A 375 19.59 -36.02 -16.26
CA TYR A 375 20.45 -37.16 -16.08
C TYR A 375 21.06 -37.46 -17.46
N TYR A 376 22.36 -37.21 -17.63
CA TYR A 376 23.10 -37.72 -18.77
C TYR A 376 23.23 -39.24 -18.61
N TYR A 377 22.33 -39.93 -19.30
CA TYR A 377 22.58 -41.32 -19.67
C TYR A 377 23.59 -41.30 -20.83
N TYR A 378 24.81 -41.76 -20.58
CA TYR A 378 25.77 -42.02 -21.62
C TYR A 378 25.46 -43.37 -22.25
N PRO A 379 25.09 -43.46 -23.52
CA PRO A 379 25.33 -44.67 -24.29
C PRO A 379 26.66 -44.50 -24.98
N THR A 380 27.64 -45.29 -24.58
CA THR A 380 28.84 -45.57 -25.39
C THR A 380 28.43 -46.35 -26.61
N THR A 381 28.56 -45.78 -27.81
CA THR A 381 28.93 -46.48 -29.01
C THR A 381 29.51 -45.52 -30.05
N ASP A 382 30.73 -45.86 -30.48
CA ASP A 382 31.41 -45.34 -31.65
C ASP A 382 30.53 -45.31 -32.89
N THR A 383 30.66 -44.29 -33.73
CA THR A 383 31.00 -44.40 -35.16
C THR A 383 31.10 -43.01 -35.83
N LYS A 384 32.30 -42.78 -36.36
CA LYS A 384 32.71 -42.06 -37.58
C LYS A 384 31.95 -40.83 -38.11
N ALA A 385 32.81 -39.88 -38.40
CA ALA A 385 32.66 -38.68 -39.21
C ALA A 385 31.95 -38.90 -40.57
N ASP A 386 31.23 -37.87 -40.99
CA ASP A 386 31.40 -37.35 -42.37
C ASP A 386 30.81 -35.90 -42.47
N ASP A 387 31.61 -35.15 -43.15
CA ASP A 387 31.59 -33.91 -43.85
C ASP A 387 30.28 -33.15 -44.14
N ALA A 388 30.44 -31.86 -44.01
CA ALA A 388 30.23 -30.84 -45.04
C ALA A 388 29.00 -29.93 -44.97
N LYS A 389 29.37 -28.67 -44.85
CA LYS A 389 28.97 -27.54 -45.71
C LYS A 389 27.61 -26.86 -45.51
N ASP A 390 27.83 -25.57 -45.42
CA ASP A 390 27.09 -24.44 -45.94
C ASP A 390 26.14 -23.69 -45.01
N SER A 391 26.66 -22.57 -44.58
CA SER A 391 25.89 -21.37 -44.20
C SER A 391 25.17 -20.80 -45.42
N PRO A 392 24.05 -20.16 -45.24
CA PRO A 392 23.75 -18.96 -45.99
C PRO A 392 23.71 -17.74 -45.09
N LYS A 393 24.60 -16.82 -45.45
CA LYS A 393 24.45 -15.40 -45.12
C LYS A 393 23.23 -14.86 -45.85
N THR A 394 22.31 -14.25 -45.13
CA THR A 394 21.45 -13.23 -45.72
C THR A 394 21.30 -12.11 -44.66
N ALA A 395 22.02 -11.03 -44.97
CA ALA A 395 21.72 -9.70 -44.42
C ALA A 395 20.38 -9.25 -45.03
N ASP A 396 19.44 -8.95 -44.20
CA ASP A 396 18.23 -8.24 -44.60
C ASP A 396 18.18 -6.87 -43.87
N PRO A 397 18.31 -5.76 -44.62
CA PRO A 397 18.25 -4.42 -44.06
C PRO A 397 16.80 -3.91 -44.08
N GLY A 398 15.95 -4.43 -43.19
CA GLY A 398 14.52 -4.14 -43.23
C GLY A 398 13.80 -3.90 -41.93
N VAL A 399 14.48 -3.65 -40.78
CA VAL A 399 13.81 -3.53 -39.48
C VAL A 399 13.86 -2.11 -38.89
N ALA A 400 14.25 -1.11 -39.67
CA ALA A 400 14.21 0.29 -39.22
C ALA A 400 12.82 0.97 -39.36
N LEU A 401 11.76 0.23 -39.71
CA LEU A 401 10.46 0.84 -40.09
C LEU A 401 9.26 0.47 -39.19
N TYR A 402 9.43 -0.23 -38.07
CA TYR A 402 8.30 -0.57 -37.19
C TYR A 402 8.27 0.16 -35.85
N ALA A 403 9.22 1.04 -35.58
CA ALA A 403 9.18 1.92 -34.40
C ALA A 403 8.29 3.16 -34.58
N ALA A 404 7.72 3.37 -35.77
CA ALA A 404 6.98 4.59 -36.11
C ALA A 404 5.45 4.43 -36.15
N LEU A 405 4.87 3.29 -35.80
CA LEU A 405 3.43 3.02 -35.97
C LEU A 405 2.66 2.65 -34.69
N SER A 406 3.22 2.86 -33.49
CA SER A 406 2.45 2.85 -32.25
C SER A 406 2.17 4.26 -31.69
N LEU A 407 2.37 5.29 -32.47
CA LEU A 407 2.16 6.70 -32.13
C LEU A 407 0.76 7.18 -32.53
N LEU A 408 -0.30 6.53 -32.04
CA LEU A 408 -1.66 7.10 -32.13
C LEU A 408 -2.57 6.48 -31.08
N SER A 409 -2.35 6.81 -29.82
CA SER A 409 -3.40 6.97 -28.81
C SER A 409 -2.77 7.28 -27.44
N LEU A 410 -2.54 8.52 -27.15
CA LEU A 410 -2.71 9.12 -25.83
C LEU A 410 -2.51 10.63 -25.99
N THR A 411 -3.59 11.28 -26.29
CA THR A 411 -3.67 12.75 -26.23
C THR A 411 -3.41 13.20 -24.80
N GLY A 412 -2.34 13.96 -24.65
CA GLY A 412 -1.92 14.55 -23.40
C GLY A 412 -3.02 15.38 -22.74
N LEU A 413 -3.16 15.18 -21.44
CA LEU A 413 -3.76 16.18 -20.58
C LEU A 413 -2.73 17.30 -20.39
N THR A 414 -2.90 18.37 -21.17
CA THR A 414 -2.16 19.61 -20.97
C THR A 414 -2.60 20.27 -19.67
N CYS A 415 -1.65 20.50 -18.76
CA CYS A 415 -1.80 21.45 -17.67
C CYS A 415 -2.01 22.86 -18.29
N THR A 416 -3.24 23.34 -18.33
CA THR A 416 -3.49 24.70 -18.75
C THR A 416 -3.17 25.66 -17.61
N THR A 417 -2.04 26.35 -17.70
CA THR A 417 -1.76 27.51 -16.87
C THR A 417 -2.67 28.67 -17.30
N LYS A 418 -3.64 29.02 -16.47
CA LYS A 418 -4.32 30.31 -16.58
C LYS A 418 -3.37 31.39 -16.09
N LYS A 419 -2.80 32.18 -17.03
CA LYS A 419 -2.20 33.46 -16.71
C LYS A 419 -3.28 34.41 -16.19
N ARG A 420 -3.08 34.94 -15.04
CA ARG A 420 -3.53 36.27 -14.62
C ARG A 420 -2.34 37.06 -14.14
#